data_b2090b04167055abc2d9ddb2e9ecc7f7
#
_entry.id   b2090b04167055abc2d9ddb2e9ecc7f7
#
_cell.length_a   1.000
_cell.length_b   1.000
_cell.length_c   1.000
_cell.angle_alpha   90.00
_cell.angle_beta   90.00
_cell.angle_gamma   90.00
#
_symmetry.space_group_name_H-M   'P 1'
#
loop_
_entity.id
_entity.type
_entity.pdbx_description
1 polymer ?
#
loop_
_entity_poly.entity_id
_entity_poly.type
_entity_poly.pdbx_seq_one_letter_code
_entity_poly.pdbx_strand_id
1 'polypeptide(L)'
;MTQLEKKQDELIKLLYGQMVDLSMMSKIELGNDVTKKLSLIFHEVNDLKINYVPFISEVEEFNTLMGKPNMYSPNIPEEKEWMFVYNFILEELEEYKHACETGDIVEVLDALCDITYVSLGNGAMLHGLKDKVWPAYQEVQASNLSKACTSEEEAQDTVRVRSLEQKEACHYEKVGEYYIVYRSSDKKVMKNINYFRPDLSKFLK
;
A
#
# COMPACT_ATOMS: atom_id res chain seq x y z
N MET A 1 19.92 9.97 -17.90
CA MET A 1 18.46 9.80 -17.85
C MET A 1 18.15 8.35 -17.64
N THR A 2 17.63 7.99 -16.49
CA THR A 2 17.24 6.60 -16.14
C THR A 2 16.06 6.15 -17.02
N GLN A 3 15.78 4.86 -17.05
CA GLN A 3 14.61 4.32 -17.76
C GLN A 3 13.29 4.86 -17.21
N LEU A 4 13.26 5.20 -15.91
CA LEU A 4 12.13 5.81 -15.24
C LEU A 4 11.91 7.26 -15.70
N GLU A 5 12.97 8.06 -15.74
CA GLU A 5 12.90 9.47 -16.23
C GLU A 5 12.41 9.53 -17.67
N LYS A 6 12.83 8.60 -18.54
CA LYS A 6 12.33 8.51 -19.91
C LYS A 6 10.84 8.22 -19.95
N LYS A 7 10.36 7.27 -19.13
CA LYS A 7 8.92 6.93 -19.05
C LYS A 7 8.08 8.07 -18.48
N GLN A 8 8.61 8.81 -17.50
CA GLN A 8 7.94 9.99 -16.97
C GLN A 8 7.83 11.10 -18.02
N ASP A 9 8.89 11.35 -18.79
CA ASP A 9 8.91 12.35 -19.87
C ASP A 9 7.93 11.97 -20.99
N GLU A 10 7.86 10.69 -21.35
CA GLU A 10 6.89 10.17 -22.32
C GLU A 10 5.44 10.34 -21.83
N LEU A 11 5.16 10.04 -20.54
CA LEU A 11 3.85 10.22 -19.95
C LEU A 11 3.43 11.69 -19.90
N ILE A 12 4.34 12.59 -19.52
CA ILE A 12 4.10 14.04 -19.52
C ILE A 12 3.79 14.54 -20.93
N LYS A 13 4.53 14.08 -21.95
CA LYS A 13 4.27 14.44 -23.35
C LYS A 13 2.92 13.94 -23.83
N LEU A 14 2.54 12.71 -23.46
CA LEU A 14 1.23 12.13 -23.77
C LEU A 14 0.11 12.96 -23.13
N LEU A 15 0.21 13.24 -21.82
CA LEU A 15 -0.76 14.05 -21.08
C LEU A 15 -0.91 15.45 -21.69
N TYR A 16 0.21 16.11 -22.02
CA TYR A 16 0.21 17.44 -22.63
C TYR A 16 -0.44 17.42 -24.02
N GLY A 17 -0.12 16.42 -24.85
CA GLY A 17 -0.75 16.22 -26.16
C GLY A 17 -2.26 16.04 -26.05
N GLN A 18 -2.73 15.22 -25.12
CA GLN A 18 -4.15 14.99 -24.88
C GLN A 18 -4.87 16.25 -24.38
N MET A 19 -4.22 17.06 -23.53
CA MET A 19 -4.77 18.34 -23.05
C MET A 19 -4.92 19.37 -24.20
N VAL A 20 -3.93 19.44 -25.09
CA VAL A 20 -3.97 20.33 -26.28
C VAL A 20 -5.11 19.92 -27.20
N ASP A 21 -5.26 18.62 -27.50
CA ASP A 21 -6.35 18.11 -28.33
C ASP A 21 -7.73 18.43 -27.72
N LEU A 22 -7.89 18.22 -26.40
CA LEU A 22 -9.12 18.54 -25.69
C LEU A 22 -9.47 20.04 -25.74
N SER A 23 -8.47 20.93 -25.73
CA SER A 23 -8.69 22.37 -25.81
C SER A 23 -9.22 22.84 -27.16
N MET A 24 -9.03 22.03 -28.21
CA MET A 24 -9.44 22.32 -29.59
C MET A 24 -10.81 21.74 -30.00
N MET A 25 -11.47 21.01 -29.10
CA MET A 25 -12.74 20.32 -29.38
C MET A 25 -13.98 21.15 -29.05
N SER A 26 -15.09 20.88 -29.77
CA SER A 26 -16.39 21.49 -29.46
C SER A 26 -16.98 20.90 -28.15
N LYS A 27 -17.84 21.69 -27.47
CA LYS A 27 -18.44 21.26 -26.18
C LYS A 27 -19.25 19.94 -26.23
N ILE A 28 -19.74 19.54 -27.39
CA ILE A 28 -20.56 18.31 -27.57
C ILE A 28 -19.65 17.09 -27.77
N GLU A 29 -18.56 17.26 -28.52
CA GLU A 29 -17.55 16.21 -28.71
C GLU A 29 -16.72 15.99 -27.47
N LEU A 30 -16.52 17.04 -26.65
CA LEU A 30 -15.69 17.04 -25.44
C LEU A 30 -16.11 15.92 -24.45
N GLY A 31 -17.42 15.69 -24.24
CA GLY A 31 -17.91 14.72 -23.26
C GLY A 31 -17.48 13.28 -23.55
N ASN A 32 -17.65 12.82 -24.80
CA ASN A 32 -17.33 11.43 -25.16
C ASN A 32 -15.83 11.21 -25.37
N ASP A 33 -15.13 12.19 -25.91
CA ASP A 33 -13.70 12.04 -26.16
C ASP A 33 -12.86 12.26 -24.91
N VAL A 34 -13.28 13.13 -23.99
CA VAL A 34 -12.64 13.25 -22.64
C VAL A 34 -12.69 11.90 -21.91
N THR A 35 -13.85 11.25 -21.89
CA THR A 35 -13.99 9.93 -21.22
C THR A 35 -13.09 8.90 -21.89
N LYS A 36 -13.04 8.88 -23.22
CA LYS A 36 -12.19 7.94 -23.97
C LYS A 36 -10.70 8.19 -23.73
N LYS A 37 -10.27 9.45 -23.77
CA LYS A 37 -8.88 9.84 -23.54
C LYS A 37 -8.44 9.64 -22.08
N LEU A 38 -9.32 9.94 -21.11
CA LEU A 38 -9.06 9.61 -19.70
C LEU A 38 -8.94 8.10 -19.48
N SER A 39 -9.75 7.28 -20.17
CA SER A 39 -9.63 5.82 -20.11
C SER A 39 -8.30 5.33 -20.70
N LEU A 40 -7.83 5.90 -21.80
CA LEU A 40 -6.52 5.58 -22.37
C LEU A 40 -5.37 5.96 -21.44
N ILE A 41 -5.41 7.18 -20.87
CA ILE A 41 -4.43 7.65 -19.89
C ILE A 41 -4.43 6.72 -18.67
N PHE A 42 -5.60 6.34 -18.17
CA PHE A 42 -5.74 5.43 -17.03
C PHE A 42 -5.15 4.04 -17.34
N HIS A 43 -5.38 3.52 -18.55
CA HIS A 43 -4.78 2.26 -19.00
C HIS A 43 -3.25 2.38 -19.09
N GLU A 44 -2.73 3.42 -19.71
CA GLU A 44 -1.29 3.60 -19.83
C GLU A 44 -0.60 3.82 -18.49
N VAL A 45 -1.22 4.57 -17.58
CA VAL A 45 -0.71 4.71 -16.20
C VAL A 45 -0.71 3.38 -15.46
N ASN A 46 -1.73 2.55 -15.63
CA ASN A 46 -1.78 1.20 -15.05
C ASN A 46 -0.77 0.25 -15.71
N ASP A 47 -0.58 0.34 -17.03
CA ASP A 47 0.38 -0.50 -17.78
C ASP A 47 1.83 -0.14 -17.46
N LEU A 48 2.09 1.12 -17.11
CA LEU A 48 3.40 1.54 -16.63
C LEU A 48 3.79 0.83 -15.33
N LYS A 49 2.83 0.18 -14.63
CA LYS A 49 3.05 -0.49 -13.33
C LYS A 49 4.03 0.31 -12.49
N ILE A 50 3.69 1.57 -12.22
CA ILE A 50 4.54 2.43 -11.41
C ILE A 50 4.50 1.85 -10.00
N ASN A 51 5.36 0.88 -9.75
CA ASN A 51 5.70 0.42 -8.40
C ASN A 51 6.57 1.49 -7.70
N TYR A 52 6.25 2.76 -7.97
CA TYR A 52 6.99 3.87 -7.43
C TYR A 52 6.45 4.17 -6.03
N VAL A 53 7.26 3.86 -5.05
CA VAL A 53 7.05 4.26 -3.68
C VAL A 53 8.07 5.38 -3.41
N PRO A 54 7.64 6.66 -3.47
CA PRO A 54 8.57 7.82 -3.46
C PRO A 54 9.54 7.73 -2.29
N PHE A 55 9.08 7.48 -1.07
CA PHE A 55 9.91 7.45 0.12
C PHE A 55 11.01 6.37 0.09
N ILE A 56 10.82 5.22 -0.57
CA ILE A 56 11.90 4.21 -0.69
C ILE A 56 13.00 4.72 -1.64
N SER A 57 12.64 5.42 -2.71
CA SER A 57 13.61 5.98 -3.65
C SER A 57 14.38 7.14 -3.04
N GLU A 58 13.74 7.94 -2.19
CA GLU A 58 14.38 9.03 -1.44
C GLU A 58 15.37 8.49 -0.40
N VAL A 59 15.04 7.38 0.28
CA VAL A 59 15.97 6.70 1.18
C VAL A 59 17.14 6.08 0.42
N GLU A 60 16.93 5.51 -0.76
CA GLU A 60 18.02 5.02 -1.62
C GLU A 60 18.99 6.14 -2.01
N GLU A 61 18.47 7.31 -2.38
CA GLU A 61 19.27 8.51 -2.68
C GLU A 61 20.10 8.94 -1.45
N PHE A 62 19.45 9.03 -0.29
CA PHE A 62 20.12 9.34 0.96
C PHE A 62 21.22 8.32 1.30
N ASN A 63 20.92 7.03 1.22
CA ASN A 63 21.89 5.96 1.47
C ASN A 63 23.10 6.07 0.54
N THR A 64 22.84 6.32 -0.75
CA THR A 64 23.90 6.51 -1.75
C THR A 64 24.79 7.70 -1.42
N LEU A 65 24.19 8.84 -1.06
CA LEU A 65 24.91 10.06 -0.67
C LEU A 65 25.76 9.84 0.58
N MET A 66 25.25 9.06 1.56
CA MET A 66 25.92 8.79 2.82
C MET A 66 26.86 7.57 2.76
N GLY A 67 27.05 6.96 1.58
CA GLY A 67 27.89 5.77 1.42
C GLY A 67 27.37 4.54 2.13
N LYS A 68 26.06 4.47 2.43
CA LYS A 68 25.41 3.31 3.02
C LYS A 68 25.07 2.27 1.94
N PRO A 69 25.07 0.97 2.26
CA PRO A 69 24.76 -0.06 1.28
C PRO A 69 23.27 -0.03 0.89
N ASN A 70 23.02 -0.19 -0.41
CA ASN A 70 21.70 -0.45 -0.97
C ASN A 70 21.72 -1.87 -1.57
N MET A 71 20.83 -2.75 -1.10
CA MET A 71 20.70 -4.10 -1.62
C MET A 71 19.61 -4.15 -2.70
N TYR A 72 19.84 -4.97 -3.74
CA TYR A 72 18.92 -5.06 -4.90
C TYR A 72 18.39 -6.47 -5.13
N SER A 73 18.79 -7.42 -4.29
CA SER A 73 18.28 -8.80 -4.33
C SER A 73 17.77 -9.20 -2.95
N PRO A 74 16.61 -9.88 -2.87
CA PRO A 74 16.03 -10.30 -1.60
C PRO A 74 17.03 -11.14 -0.78
N ASN A 75 17.29 -10.72 0.45
CA ASN A 75 18.21 -11.40 1.37
C ASN A 75 17.88 -11.10 2.84
N ILE A 76 18.44 -11.92 3.73
CA ILE A 76 18.55 -11.64 5.15
C ILE A 76 20.03 -11.33 5.42
N PRO A 77 20.39 -10.06 5.69
CA PRO A 77 21.78 -9.67 5.94
C PRO A 77 22.30 -10.20 7.29
N GLU A 78 23.55 -9.87 7.63
CA GLU A 78 24.12 -10.25 8.91
C GLU A 78 23.35 -9.63 10.10
N GLU A 79 23.36 -10.32 11.25
CA GLU A 79 22.58 -9.92 12.42
C GLU A 79 22.83 -8.47 12.85
N LYS A 80 24.10 -8.04 12.84
CA LYS A 80 24.45 -6.66 13.20
C LYS A 80 23.78 -5.59 12.32
N GLU A 81 23.50 -5.92 11.04
CA GLU A 81 22.93 -4.99 10.06
C GLU A 81 21.41 -4.85 10.25
N TRP A 82 20.68 -5.98 10.35
CA TRP A 82 19.25 -5.91 10.57
C TRP A 82 18.90 -5.49 12.01
N MET A 83 19.74 -5.81 13.01
CA MET A 83 19.60 -5.30 14.38
C MET A 83 19.71 -3.78 14.45
N PHE A 84 20.56 -3.18 13.60
CA PHE A 84 20.66 -1.74 13.51
C PHE A 84 19.33 -1.10 13.05
N VAL A 85 18.73 -1.62 11.98
CA VAL A 85 17.41 -1.16 11.51
C VAL A 85 16.33 -1.45 12.55
N TYR A 86 16.34 -2.62 13.18
CA TYR A 86 15.41 -2.97 14.26
C TYR A 86 15.43 -1.96 15.41
N ASN A 87 16.62 -1.58 15.86
CA ASN A 87 16.76 -0.64 16.97
C ASN A 87 16.26 0.76 16.61
N PHE A 88 16.47 1.22 15.37
CA PHE A 88 15.88 2.47 14.90
C PHE A 88 14.36 2.41 14.87
N ILE A 89 13.77 1.36 14.31
CA ILE A 89 12.30 1.22 14.32
C ILE A 89 11.76 1.25 15.77
N LEU A 90 12.48 0.65 16.70
CA LEU A 90 12.07 0.65 18.11
C LEU A 90 12.17 2.06 18.73
N GLU A 91 13.22 2.83 18.41
CA GLU A 91 13.39 4.22 18.83
C GLU A 91 12.21 5.08 18.34
N GLU A 92 11.89 5.04 17.05
CA GLU A 92 10.77 5.80 16.49
C GLU A 92 9.41 5.39 17.08
N LEU A 93 9.23 4.10 17.41
CA LEU A 93 8.01 3.65 18.09
C LEU A 93 7.88 4.21 19.52
N GLU A 94 8.98 4.33 20.26
CA GLU A 94 8.97 4.95 21.58
C GLU A 94 8.74 6.47 21.49
N GLU A 95 9.27 7.14 20.46
CA GLU A 95 9.00 8.55 20.19
C GLU A 95 7.53 8.79 19.84
N TYR A 96 6.96 7.97 18.96
CA TYR A 96 5.52 7.99 18.66
C TYR A 96 4.67 7.86 19.93
N LYS A 97 5.01 6.91 20.79
CA LYS A 97 4.30 6.69 22.05
C LYS A 97 4.40 7.93 22.96
N HIS A 98 5.61 8.48 23.13
CA HIS A 98 5.84 9.65 23.95
C HIS A 98 5.06 10.87 23.43
N ALA A 99 5.08 11.09 22.12
CA ALA A 99 4.31 12.18 21.49
C ALA A 99 2.81 12.03 21.74
N CYS A 100 2.27 10.82 21.67
CA CYS A 100 0.87 10.56 22.02
C CYS A 100 0.57 10.82 23.51
N GLU A 101 1.46 10.40 24.41
CA GLU A 101 1.31 10.60 25.86
C GLU A 101 1.36 12.08 26.26
N THR A 102 2.15 12.88 25.54
CA THR A 102 2.28 14.33 25.75
C THR A 102 1.25 15.17 24.99
N GLY A 103 0.54 14.56 24.03
CA GLY A 103 -0.46 15.23 23.20
C GLY A 103 0.15 16.14 22.12
N ASP A 104 1.40 15.90 21.73
CA ASP A 104 2.09 16.67 20.69
C ASP A 104 1.84 16.07 19.31
N ILE A 105 0.92 16.67 18.54
CA ILE A 105 0.53 16.19 17.22
C ILE A 105 1.65 16.40 16.17
N VAL A 106 2.55 17.35 16.37
CA VAL A 106 3.67 17.59 15.47
C VAL A 106 4.68 16.46 15.61
N GLU A 107 5.04 16.11 16.83
CA GLU A 107 5.92 14.99 17.15
C GLU A 107 5.29 13.63 16.73
N VAL A 108 3.95 13.48 16.83
CA VAL A 108 3.25 12.30 16.29
C VAL A 108 3.45 12.19 14.78
N LEU A 109 3.36 13.30 14.05
CA LEU A 109 3.59 13.30 12.61
C LEU A 109 5.04 12.98 12.24
N ASP A 110 5.98 13.55 12.96
CA ASP A 110 7.41 13.32 12.79
C ASP A 110 7.75 11.84 12.99
N ALA A 111 7.41 11.28 14.13
CA ALA A 111 7.61 9.86 14.43
C ALA A 111 6.98 8.91 13.39
N LEU A 112 5.79 9.23 12.85
CA LEU A 112 5.18 8.43 11.76
C LEU A 112 5.96 8.52 10.45
N CYS A 113 6.55 9.69 10.14
CA CYS A 113 7.44 9.84 8.99
C CYS A 113 8.72 9.03 9.20
N ASP A 114 9.31 9.08 10.38
CA ASP A 114 10.56 8.39 10.69
C ASP A 114 10.37 6.87 10.77
N ILE A 115 9.28 6.37 11.36
CA ILE A 115 8.88 4.96 11.25
C ILE A 115 8.82 4.53 9.78
N THR A 116 8.21 5.33 8.92
CA THR A 116 8.11 5.03 7.49
C THR A 116 9.48 5.03 6.83
N TYR A 117 10.29 6.05 7.12
CA TYR A 117 11.64 6.20 6.61
C TYR A 117 12.53 5.00 6.98
N VAL A 118 12.51 4.60 8.24
CA VAL A 118 13.35 3.51 8.75
C VAL A 118 12.79 2.15 8.33
N SER A 119 11.49 1.88 8.52
CA SER A 119 10.92 0.54 8.26
C SER A 119 10.78 0.24 6.78
N LEU A 120 10.09 1.09 6.03
CA LEU A 120 9.80 0.86 4.60
C LEU A 120 10.93 1.37 3.70
N GLY A 121 11.70 2.39 4.12
CA GLY A 121 12.86 2.88 3.41
C GLY A 121 14.09 2.02 3.69
N ASN A 122 14.74 2.23 4.84
CA ASN A 122 15.98 1.53 5.19
C ASN A 122 15.80 0.01 5.25
N GLY A 123 14.70 -0.48 5.85
CA GLY A 123 14.41 -1.91 5.93
C GLY A 123 14.24 -2.55 4.55
N ALA A 124 13.49 -1.91 3.64
CA ALA A 124 13.32 -2.45 2.29
C ALA A 124 14.65 -2.43 1.50
N MET A 125 15.45 -1.37 1.63
CA MET A 125 16.75 -1.28 0.97
C MET A 125 17.74 -2.29 1.52
N LEU A 126 17.80 -2.48 2.83
CA LEU A 126 18.68 -3.46 3.47
C LEU A 126 18.37 -4.90 3.04
N HIS A 127 17.11 -5.23 2.85
CA HIS A 127 16.66 -6.56 2.46
C HIS A 127 16.54 -6.77 0.94
N GLY A 128 16.85 -5.77 0.12
CA GLY A 128 16.72 -5.84 -1.34
C GLY A 128 15.27 -5.94 -1.84
N LEU A 129 14.34 -5.30 -1.12
CA LEU A 129 12.89 -5.41 -1.35
C LEU A 129 12.28 -4.15 -1.98
N LYS A 130 13.08 -3.16 -2.40
CA LYS A 130 12.61 -1.89 -2.96
C LYS A 130 11.43 -2.05 -3.92
N ASP A 131 11.61 -2.86 -4.96
CA ASP A 131 10.60 -3.07 -6.01
C ASP A 131 9.50 -4.08 -5.62
N LYS A 132 9.60 -4.67 -4.43
CA LYS A 132 8.69 -5.70 -3.94
C LYS A 132 7.66 -5.15 -2.96
N VAL A 133 7.99 -4.09 -2.21
CA VAL A 133 7.15 -3.55 -1.13
C VAL A 133 5.77 -3.14 -1.64
N TRP A 134 5.71 -2.38 -2.73
CA TRP A 134 4.43 -1.88 -3.23
C TRP A 134 3.49 -3.00 -3.73
N PRO A 135 3.90 -3.90 -4.65
CA PRO A 135 3.04 -4.99 -5.06
C PRO A 135 2.68 -5.94 -3.91
N ALA A 136 3.58 -6.17 -2.96
CA ALA A 136 3.30 -6.93 -1.75
C ALA A 136 2.26 -6.23 -0.85
N TYR A 137 2.35 -4.92 -0.68
CA TYR A 137 1.35 -4.12 0.04
C TYR A 137 -0.03 -4.19 -0.63
N GLN A 138 -0.10 -4.11 -1.96
CA GLN A 138 -1.35 -4.26 -2.70
C GLN A 138 -1.98 -5.64 -2.49
N GLU A 139 -1.19 -6.70 -2.46
CA GLU A 139 -1.66 -8.05 -2.14
C GLU A 139 -2.21 -8.14 -0.72
N VAL A 140 -1.51 -7.55 0.25
CA VAL A 140 -1.98 -7.47 1.65
C VAL A 140 -3.28 -6.67 1.74
N GLN A 141 -3.39 -5.56 1.01
CA GLN A 141 -4.60 -4.75 0.96
C GLN A 141 -5.77 -5.53 0.36
N ALA A 142 -5.57 -6.21 -0.77
CA ALA A 142 -6.59 -7.06 -1.39
C ALA A 142 -7.05 -8.17 -0.43
N SER A 143 -6.10 -8.82 0.27
CA SER A 143 -6.40 -9.79 1.34
C SER A 143 -7.20 -9.16 2.48
N ASN A 144 -6.87 -7.96 2.92
CA ASN A 144 -7.62 -7.26 3.97
C ASN A 144 -9.04 -6.94 3.53
N LEU A 145 -9.24 -6.47 2.30
CA LEU A 145 -10.56 -6.18 1.75
C LEU A 145 -11.41 -7.44 1.58
N SER A 146 -10.80 -8.60 1.30
CA SER A 146 -11.51 -9.88 1.21
C SER A 146 -12.10 -10.37 2.54
N LYS A 147 -11.90 -9.65 3.65
CA LYS A 147 -12.62 -9.90 4.91
C LYS A 147 -14.08 -9.46 4.84
N ALA A 148 -14.41 -8.49 3.98
CA ALA A 148 -15.77 -8.03 3.76
C ALA A 148 -16.55 -9.02 2.90
N CYS A 149 -17.84 -9.19 3.20
CA CYS A 149 -18.76 -9.95 2.36
C CYS A 149 -19.40 -9.03 1.31
N THR A 150 -19.61 -9.57 0.12
CA THR A 150 -20.18 -8.82 -1.03
C THR A 150 -21.69 -8.99 -1.14
N SER A 151 -22.26 -9.93 -0.40
CA SER A 151 -23.70 -10.15 -0.33
C SER A 151 -24.15 -10.47 1.09
N GLU A 152 -25.44 -10.27 1.36
CA GLU A 152 -26.03 -10.60 2.66
C GLU A 152 -26.02 -12.11 2.93
N GLU A 153 -26.23 -12.93 1.91
CA GLU A 153 -26.16 -14.39 2.00
C GLU A 153 -24.76 -14.83 2.44
N GLU A 154 -23.72 -14.29 1.81
CA GLU A 154 -22.33 -14.55 2.17
C GLU A 154 -22.03 -14.13 3.64
N ALA A 155 -22.62 -13.02 4.10
CA ALA A 155 -22.47 -12.56 5.48
C ALA A 155 -23.17 -13.50 6.46
N GLN A 156 -24.38 -13.98 6.17
CA GLN A 156 -25.11 -14.95 7.00
C GLN A 156 -24.34 -16.26 7.12
N ASP A 157 -23.81 -16.77 6.01
CA ASP A 157 -22.98 -17.98 6.02
C ASP A 157 -21.68 -17.76 6.83
N THR A 158 -21.05 -16.61 6.68
CA THR A 158 -19.87 -16.24 7.45
C THR A 158 -20.18 -16.17 8.95
N VAL A 159 -21.29 -15.55 9.35
CA VAL A 159 -21.74 -15.53 10.76
C VAL A 159 -21.91 -16.94 11.30
N ARG A 160 -22.60 -17.80 10.56
CA ARG A 160 -22.82 -19.19 10.96
C ARG A 160 -21.50 -19.95 11.20
N VAL A 161 -20.59 -19.88 10.21
CA VAL A 161 -19.30 -20.59 10.28
C VAL A 161 -18.43 -20.02 11.42
N ARG A 162 -18.29 -18.70 11.49
CA ARG A 162 -17.41 -18.06 12.47
C ARG A 162 -17.94 -18.20 13.90
N SER A 163 -19.27 -18.17 14.11
CA SER A 163 -19.84 -18.40 15.43
C SER A 163 -19.53 -19.81 15.94
N LEU A 164 -19.57 -20.82 15.08
CA LEU A 164 -19.21 -22.20 15.43
C LEU A 164 -17.71 -22.34 15.74
N GLU A 165 -16.84 -21.78 14.89
CA GLU A 165 -15.39 -21.85 15.08
C GLU A 165 -14.92 -21.15 16.35
N GLN A 166 -15.47 -19.97 16.62
CA GLN A 166 -15.09 -19.17 17.80
C GLN A 166 -15.78 -19.63 19.07
N LYS A 167 -16.83 -20.48 18.97
CA LYS A 167 -17.76 -20.83 20.06
C LYS A 167 -18.37 -19.59 20.73
N GLU A 168 -18.63 -18.57 19.92
CA GLU A 168 -19.10 -17.27 20.33
C GLU A 168 -19.98 -16.65 19.25
N ALA A 169 -20.97 -15.85 19.64
CA ALA A 169 -21.88 -15.19 18.71
C ALA A 169 -21.14 -14.18 17.80
N CYS A 170 -21.45 -14.25 16.53
CA CYS A 170 -21.09 -13.24 15.53
C CYS A 170 -22.36 -12.59 14.98
N HIS A 171 -22.24 -11.40 14.47
CA HIS A 171 -23.29 -10.68 13.73
C HIS A 171 -22.68 -9.94 12.56
N TYR A 172 -23.50 -9.47 11.65
CA TYR A 172 -23.02 -8.62 10.55
C TYR A 172 -23.73 -7.27 10.53
N GLU A 173 -23.06 -6.28 9.98
CA GLU A 173 -23.59 -4.95 9.72
C GLU A 173 -23.36 -4.60 8.25
N LYS A 174 -24.32 -3.90 7.61
CA LYS A 174 -24.17 -3.39 6.26
C LYS A 174 -23.40 -2.07 6.30
N VAL A 175 -22.30 -1.98 5.55
CA VAL A 175 -21.44 -0.80 5.43
C VAL A 175 -21.27 -0.47 3.94
N GLY A 176 -22.00 0.51 3.44
CA GLY A 176 -22.05 0.83 2.01
C GLY A 176 -22.56 -0.37 1.19
N GLU A 177 -21.76 -0.82 0.24
CA GLU A 177 -22.05 -1.96 -0.64
C GLU A 177 -21.66 -3.32 -0.02
N TYR A 178 -21.00 -3.32 1.15
CA TYR A 178 -20.44 -4.49 1.78
C TYR A 178 -21.18 -4.87 3.06
N TYR A 179 -20.96 -6.11 3.52
CA TYR A 179 -21.41 -6.61 4.81
C TYR A 179 -20.20 -7.04 5.63
N ILE A 180 -20.07 -6.50 6.83
CA ILE A 180 -18.92 -6.77 7.71
C ILE A 180 -19.40 -7.65 8.86
N VAL A 181 -18.73 -8.77 9.06
CA VAL A 181 -19.04 -9.69 10.15
C VAL A 181 -18.15 -9.39 11.34
N TYR A 182 -18.77 -9.27 12.50
CA TYR A 182 -18.11 -8.96 13.76
C TYR A 182 -18.31 -10.09 14.78
N ARG A 183 -17.33 -10.30 15.63
CA ARG A 183 -17.49 -11.03 16.87
C ARG A 183 -18.24 -10.13 17.87
N SER A 184 -19.30 -10.66 18.52
CA SER A 184 -20.21 -9.80 19.28
C SER A 184 -19.63 -9.27 20.58
N SER A 185 -18.65 -9.95 21.19
CA SER A 185 -18.07 -9.58 22.48
C SER A 185 -17.15 -8.35 22.41
N ASP A 186 -16.33 -8.25 21.35
CA ASP A 186 -15.26 -7.24 21.23
C ASP A 186 -15.27 -6.47 19.91
N LYS A 187 -16.28 -6.71 19.07
CA LYS A 187 -16.42 -6.12 17.73
C LYS A 187 -15.23 -6.39 16.80
N LYS A 188 -14.48 -7.44 17.05
CA LYS A 188 -13.41 -7.85 16.14
C LYS A 188 -13.99 -8.26 14.79
N VAL A 189 -13.45 -7.68 13.71
CA VAL A 189 -13.82 -8.05 12.34
C VAL A 189 -13.41 -9.51 12.08
N MET A 190 -14.38 -10.31 11.67
CA MET A 190 -14.18 -11.71 11.32
C MET A 190 -13.85 -11.84 9.83
N LYS A 191 -13.07 -12.86 9.50
CA LYS A 191 -12.75 -13.16 8.10
C LYS A 191 -13.96 -13.77 7.40
N ASN A 192 -14.33 -13.22 6.25
CA ASN A 192 -15.28 -13.83 5.32
C ASN A 192 -14.91 -15.30 5.07
N ILE A 193 -15.89 -16.14 4.79
CA ILE A 193 -15.65 -17.54 4.38
C ILE A 193 -14.79 -17.66 3.12
N ASN A 194 -14.86 -16.68 2.23
CA ASN A 194 -14.06 -16.56 0.99
C ASN A 194 -12.77 -15.74 1.19
N TYR A 195 -12.39 -15.41 2.45
CA TYR A 195 -11.14 -14.73 2.74
C TYR A 195 -9.94 -15.50 2.21
N PHE A 196 -9.05 -14.82 1.50
CA PHE A 196 -7.77 -15.39 1.09
C PHE A 196 -6.60 -14.77 1.86
N ARG A 197 -5.58 -15.57 2.11
CA ARG A 197 -4.32 -15.09 2.69
C ARG A 197 -3.44 -14.48 1.60
N PRO A 198 -2.71 -13.37 1.89
CA PRO A 198 -1.78 -12.83 0.91
C PRO A 198 -0.66 -13.83 0.65
N ASP A 199 -0.33 -14.05 -0.63
CA ASP A 199 0.86 -14.82 -1.03
C ASP A 199 1.99 -13.87 -1.40
N LEU A 200 2.86 -13.59 -0.44
CA LEU A 200 4.00 -12.70 -0.64
C LEU A 200 5.18 -13.41 -1.30
N SER A 201 5.21 -14.74 -1.31
CA SER A 201 6.31 -15.53 -1.88
C SER A 201 6.46 -15.31 -3.39
N LYS A 202 5.36 -15.01 -4.08
CA LYS A 202 5.33 -14.73 -5.51
C LYS A 202 6.16 -13.52 -5.95
N PHE A 203 6.42 -12.59 -5.02
CA PHE A 203 7.22 -11.38 -5.28
C PHE A 203 8.73 -11.57 -5.04
N LEU A 204 9.14 -12.70 -4.46
CA LEU A 204 10.52 -12.96 -4.08
C LEU A 204 11.27 -13.88 -5.09
N LYS A 205 10.56 -14.29 -6.13
CA LYS A 205 11.13 -15.14 -7.21
C LYS A 205 11.84 -14.32 -8.25
#